data_e74b734d364cd365e77622e6fbbb4765
#
_entry.id   e74b734d364cd365e77622e6fbbb4765
#
_cell.length_a   1.000
_cell.length_b   1.000
_cell.length_c   1.000
_cell.angle_alpha   90.00
_cell.angle_beta   90.00
_cell.angle_gamma   90.00
#
_symmetry.space_group_name_H-M   'P 1'
#
loop_
_entity.id
_entity.type
_entity.pdbx_description
1 polymer ?
#
loop_
_entity_poly.entity_id
_entity_poly.type
_entity_poly.pdbx_seq_one_letter_code
_entity_poly.pdbx_strand_id
1 'polypeptide(L)'
;MISGVTMRINIDEYLMNALKEDITQEDVSTNAVMPEPKQGEVNLICKQDGVICGLEVFERVFKLLDETVVFETELKDGDKVTKGQLMGVVKGDIRALLSGERVALNYLQRMSGIATMTSELSKELKGYKTKLLDTRKTTPNMRPFEKYAVTVGGGHNHRYNLSDGVMLKDNHIGAAGGIKEAVAMAKDYAPFVRKIEVETENLDMVKEAVEAGADIIMLDNMDDETMKEAVKLIDGRAETECSGNVTKERLKTIREIGVDYVSCGALTHSAPIMDISLKNLHPVE
;
A
#
# COMPACT_ATOMS: atom_id res chain seq x y z
N MET A 1 12.40 -0.04 3.67
CA MET A 1 12.48 0.27 5.11
C MET A 1 12.15 1.74 5.30
N ILE A 2 11.15 2.06 6.08
CA ILE A 2 10.90 3.43 6.52
C ILE A 2 11.95 3.68 7.60
N SER A 3 13.03 4.40 7.30
CA SER A 3 14.07 4.70 8.30
C SER A 3 13.53 5.66 9.34
N GLY A 4 14.06 5.65 10.56
CA GLY A 4 13.62 6.55 11.62
C GLY A 4 13.60 8.04 11.25
N VAL A 5 14.51 8.51 10.38
CA VAL A 5 14.52 9.89 9.87
C VAL A 5 13.35 10.12 8.92
N THR A 6 13.11 9.22 7.95
CA THR A 6 12.00 9.31 6.99
C THR A 6 10.65 9.21 7.71
N MET A 7 10.55 8.34 8.71
CA MET A 7 9.35 8.20 9.53
C MET A 7 9.00 9.52 10.24
N ARG A 8 9.96 10.14 10.93
CA ARG A 8 9.71 11.40 11.66
C ARG A 8 9.28 12.56 10.75
N ILE A 9 9.88 12.68 9.57
CA ILE A 9 9.56 13.76 8.63
C ILE A 9 8.19 13.55 7.96
N ASN A 10 7.88 12.30 7.57
CA ASN A 10 6.77 12.04 6.66
C ASN A 10 5.57 11.32 7.31
N ILE A 11 5.71 10.74 8.49
CA ILE A 11 4.71 9.84 9.08
C ILE A 11 4.19 10.31 10.42
N ASP A 12 5.01 10.93 11.27
CA ASP A 12 4.62 11.33 12.60
C ASP A 12 3.37 12.24 12.62
N GLU A 13 3.24 13.13 11.63
CA GLU A 13 2.06 13.99 11.52
C GLU A 13 0.77 13.19 11.30
N TYR A 14 0.81 12.16 10.46
CA TYR A 14 -0.35 11.28 10.23
C TYR A 14 -0.73 10.52 11.50
N LEU A 15 0.27 9.95 12.19
CA LEU A 15 0.05 9.21 13.44
C LEU A 15 -0.46 10.11 14.55
N MET A 16 0.09 11.32 14.67
CA MET A 16 -0.35 12.32 15.63
C MET A 16 -1.80 12.77 15.36
N ASN A 17 -2.18 12.93 14.09
CA ASN A 17 -3.56 13.27 13.73
C ASN A 17 -4.52 12.11 14.07
N ALA A 18 -4.14 10.87 13.88
CA ALA A 18 -4.94 9.72 14.28
C ALA A 18 -5.06 9.61 15.81
N LEU A 19 -3.99 9.87 16.55
CA LEU A 19 -4.04 9.94 18.02
C LEU A 19 -4.94 11.07 18.52
N LYS A 20 -4.90 12.26 17.89
CA LYS A 20 -5.79 13.39 18.22
C LYS A 20 -7.25 13.13 17.87
N GLU A 21 -7.53 12.32 16.86
CA GLU A 21 -8.89 11.88 16.52
C GLU A 21 -9.46 10.99 17.62
N ASP A 22 -8.65 10.07 18.15
CA ASP A 22 -9.07 9.11 19.19
C ASP A 22 -9.03 9.73 20.61
N ILE A 23 -8.09 10.63 20.88
CA ILE A 23 -7.89 11.28 22.19
C ILE A 23 -8.06 12.79 22.03
N THR A 24 -9.30 13.28 22.14
CA THR A 24 -9.57 14.74 21.98
C THR A 24 -9.22 15.57 23.21
N GLN A 25 -9.56 15.10 24.40
CA GLN A 25 -9.30 15.76 25.68
C GLN A 25 -8.64 14.80 26.67
N GLU A 26 -9.21 13.62 26.86
CA GLU A 26 -8.72 12.60 27.78
C GLU A 26 -9.17 11.19 27.36
N ASP A 27 -8.47 10.16 27.88
CA ASP A 27 -8.95 8.79 27.92
C ASP A 27 -9.61 8.55 29.27
N VAL A 28 -10.93 8.69 29.30
CA VAL A 28 -11.74 8.59 30.54
C VAL A 28 -11.56 7.24 31.23
N SER A 29 -11.51 6.14 30.44
CA SER A 29 -11.37 4.79 30.98
C SER A 29 -10.02 4.59 31.63
N THR A 30 -8.96 4.98 30.94
CA THR A 30 -7.59 4.87 31.47
C THR A 30 -7.40 5.75 32.70
N ASN A 31 -7.84 7.00 32.66
CA ASN A 31 -7.72 7.92 33.80
C ASN A 31 -8.49 7.43 35.04
N ALA A 32 -9.64 6.76 34.83
CA ALA A 32 -10.44 6.23 35.92
C ALA A 32 -9.75 5.08 36.66
N VAL A 33 -8.98 4.21 35.96
CA VAL A 33 -8.38 3.01 36.54
C VAL A 33 -6.88 3.15 36.79
N MET A 34 -6.21 4.09 36.15
CA MET A 34 -4.77 4.38 36.25
C MET A 34 -4.53 5.88 36.50
N PRO A 35 -4.91 6.41 37.68
CA PRO A 35 -4.72 7.84 38.00
C PRO A 35 -3.23 8.21 38.11
N GLU A 36 -2.36 7.26 38.42
CA GLU A 36 -0.93 7.46 38.61
C GLU A 36 -0.12 6.62 37.59
N PRO A 37 1.08 7.10 37.19
CA PRO A 37 1.97 6.36 36.31
C PRO A 37 2.33 4.98 36.89
N LYS A 38 2.24 3.94 36.07
CA LYS A 38 2.65 2.59 36.46
C LYS A 38 3.22 1.84 35.25
N GLN A 39 4.39 1.25 35.43
CA GLN A 39 4.98 0.42 34.38
C GLN A 39 4.22 -0.89 34.22
N GLY A 40 4.09 -1.34 32.98
CA GLY A 40 3.46 -2.61 32.64
C GLY A 40 3.92 -3.14 31.31
N GLU A 41 3.47 -4.35 31.00
CA GLU A 41 3.72 -4.97 29.72
C GLU A 41 2.46 -5.65 29.15
N VAL A 42 2.38 -5.68 27.83
CA VAL A 42 1.26 -6.26 27.09
C VAL A 42 1.75 -7.07 25.89
N ASN A 43 1.14 -8.23 25.65
CA ASN A 43 1.49 -9.15 24.58
C ASN A 43 0.78 -8.81 23.27
N LEU A 44 1.53 -8.72 22.17
CA LEU A 44 0.99 -8.61 20.83
C LEU A 44 0.77 -10.01 20.25
N ILE A 45 -0.49 -10.39 19.99
CA ILE A 45 -0.91 -11.73 19.58
C ILE A 45 -1.54 -11.71 18.19
N CYS A 46 -1.05 -12.58 17.31
CA CYS A 46 -1.65 -12.85 16.02
C CYS A 46 -2.93 -13.70 16.17
N LYS A 47 -4.01 -13.33 15.49
CA LYS A 47 -5.28 -14.05 15.50
C LYS A 47 -5.59 -14.76 14.19
N GLN A 48 -4.79 -14.50 13.15
CA GLN A 48 -4.99 -14.97 11.79
C GLN A 48 -3.64 -15.18 11.11
N ASP A 49 -3.52 -16.20 10.25
CA ASP A 49 -2.32 -16.41 9.45
C ASP A 49 -2.14 -15.27 8.43
N GLY A 50 -0.91 -14.81 8.22
CA GLY A 50 -0.65 -13.75 7.26
C GLY A 50 0.80 -13.29 7.19
N VAL A 51 1.00 -12.10 6.63
CA VAL A 51 2.28 -11.40 6.53
C VAL A 51 2.22 -10.16 7.40
N ILE A 52 3.11 -10.09 8.40
CA ILE A 52 3.16 -8.90 9.28
C ILE A 52 3.76 -7.71 8.55
N CYS A 53 3.18 -6.51 8.75
CA CYS A 53 3.68 -5.27 8.18
C CYS A 53 3.28 -4.07 9.05
N GLY A 54 4.23 -3.18 9.33
CA GLY A 54 4.01 -1.96 10.08
C GLY A 54 4.48 -2.01 11.53
N LEU A 55 5.42 -2.89 11.88
CA LEU A 55 5.94 -3.02 13.24
C LEU A 55 6.58 -1.71 13.76
N GLU A 56 7.35 -1.01 12.93
CA GLU A 56 7.92 0.31 13.29
C GLU A 56 6.84 1.37 13.48
N VAL A 57 5.77 1.33 12.67
CA VAL A 57 4.63 2.25 12.79
C VAL A 57 3.85 1.97 14.09
N PHE A 58 3.63 0.69 14.39
CA PHE A 58 2.99 0.24 15.62
C PHE A 58 3.73 0.76 16.87
N GLU A 59 5.03 0.55 16.94
CA GLU A 59 5.88 1.05 18.03
C GLU A 59 5.85 2.58 18.09
N ARG A 60 5.91 3.26 16.93
CA ARG A 60 5.96 4.71 16.86
C ARG A 60 4.70 5.38 17.43
N VAL A 61 3.53 4.78 17.26
CA VAL A 61 2.29 5.29 17.89
C VAL A 61 2.43 5.41 19.39
N PHE A 62 2.96 4.38 20.06
CA PHE A 62 3.18 4.43 21.51
C PHE A 62 4.26 5.45 21.88
N LYS A 63 5.35 5.51 21.13
CA LYS A 63 6.44 6.47 21.37
C LYS A 63 6.04 7.93 21.17
N LEU A 64 4.97 8.21 20.45
CA LEU A 64 4.40 9.56 20.36
C LEU A 64 3.62 9.96 21.62
N LEU A 65 3.16 8.98 22.42
CA LEU A 65 2.52 9.21 23.71
C LEU A 65 3.54 9.21 24.86
N ASP A 66 4.51 8.27 24.80
CA ASP A 66 5.59 8.15 25.80
C ASP A 66 6.85 7.58 25.11
N GLU A 67 7.89 8.39 24.97
CA GLU A 67 9.13 8.00 24.29
C GLU A 67 9.90 6.87 25.00
N THR A 68 9.56 6.56 26.24
CA THR A 68 10.18 5.46 27.01
C THR A 68 9.61 4.08 26.68
N VAL A 69 8.51 4.02 25.93
CA VAL A 69 7.91 2.74 25.51
C VAL A 69 8.88 1.95 24.63
N VAL A 70 8.99 0.66 24.91
CA VAL A 70 9.83 -0.29 24.19
C VAL A 70 8.95 -1.41 23.61
N PHE A 71 9.15 -1.73 22.35
CA PHE A 71 8.56 -2.90 21.70
C PHE A 71 9.63 -3.96 21.44
N GLU A 72 9.53 -5.07 22.15
CA GLU A 72 10.45 -6.21 22.01
C GLU A 72 9.85 -7.23 21.05
N THR A 73 10.50 -7.43 19.89
CA THR A 73 10.11 -8.41 18.88
C THR A 73 11.32 -8.91 18.11
N GLU A 74 11.30 -10.16 17.67
CA GLU A 74 12.26 -10.73 16.73
C GLU A 74 11.74 -10.70 15.28
N LEU A 75 10.48 -10.33 15.08
CA LEU A 75 9.85 -10.27 13.77
C LEU A 75 10.28 -9.02 12.99
N LYS A 76 10.23 -9.15 11.68
CA LYS A 76 10.45 -8.07 10.72
C LYS A 76 9.25 -7.96 9.78
N ASP A 77 9.01 -6.77 9.25
CA ASP A 77 8.03 -6.59 8.19
C ASP A 77 8.32 -7.54 7.01
N GLY A 78 7.31 -8.27 6.58
CA GLY A 78 7.41 -9.32 5.56
C GLY A 78 7.47 -10.75 6.11
N ASP A 79 7.68 -10.94 7.41
CA ASP A 79 7.66 -12.27 8.02
C ASP A 79 6.23 -12.84 8.00
N LYS A 80 6.17 -14.17 7.83
CA LYS A 80 4.91 -14.91 7.97
C LYS A 80 4.63 -15.16 9.43
N VAL A 81 3.41 -14.92 9.84
CA VAL A 81 2.91 -15.17 11.18
C VAL A 81 1.70 -16.10 11.14
N THR A 82 1.48 -16.81 12.22
CA THR A 82 0.40 -17.79 12.35
C THR A 82 -0.53 -17.47 13.52
N LYS A 83 -1.77 -17.93 13.40
CA LYS A 83 -2.77 -17.75 14.46
C LYS A 83 -2.28 -18.28 15.80
N GLY A 84 -2.40 -17.46 16.85
CA GLY A 84 -1.96 -17.76 18.21
C GLY A 84 -0.51 -17.40 18.53
N GLN A 85 0.28 -16.98 17.53
CA GLN A 85 1.68 -16.61 17.73
C GLN A 85 1.80 -15.35 18.58
N LEU A 86 2.69 -15.38 19.57
CA LEU A 86 3.21 -14.21 20.27
C LEU A 86 4.16 -13.48 19.30
N MET A 87 3.81 -12.25 18.92
CA MET A 87 4.60 -11.46 17.96
C MET A 87 5.56 -10.50 18.63
N GLY A 88 5.36 -10.22 19.90
CA GLY A 88 6.21 -9.33 20.68
C GLY A 88 5.53 -8.87 21.95
N VAL A 89 6.26 -8.07 22.75
CA VAL A 89 5.80 -7.49 24.02
C VAL A 89 6.05 -5.99 23.99
N VAL A 90 5.03 -5.20 24.32
CA VAL A 90 5.15 -3.75 24.49
C VAL A 90 5.26 -3.44 25.97
N LYS A 91 6.27 -2.66 26.36
CA LYS A 91 6.58 -2.27 27.75
C LYS A 91 6.58 -0.76 27.88
N GLY A 92 6.00 -0.24 28.96
CA GLY A 92 5.97 1.20 29.24
C GLY A 92 4.91 1.60 30.26
N ASP A 93 4.64 2.90 30.37
CA ASP A 93 3.54 3.38 31.21
C ASP A 93 2.20 2.79 30.71
N ILE A 94 1.48 2.10 31.61
CA ILE A 94 0.19 1.46 31.30
C ILE A 94 -0.79 2.43 30.65
N ARG A 95 -0.76 3.73 31.01
CA ARG A 95 -1.64 4.73 30.43
C ARG A 95 -1.34 4.93 28.94
N ALA A 96 -0.06 5.02 28.57
CA ALA A 96 0.34 5.10 27.16
C ALA A 96 -0.02 3.84 26.39
N LEU A 97 0.17 2.65 27.01
CA LEU A 97 -0.19 1.35 26.40
C LEU A 97 -1.70 1.26 26.14
N LEU A 98 -2.54 1.65 27.08
CA LEU A 98 -4.00 1.63 26.95
C LEU A 98 -4.50 2.66 25.92
N SER A 99 -4.05 3.89 26.01
CA SER A 99 -4.53 5.00 25.16
C SER A 99 -4.02 4.87 23.71
N GLY A 100 -2.84 4.24 23.48
CA GLY A 100 -2.28 4.05 22.15
C GLY A 100 -2.75 2.78 21.43
N GLU A 101 -3.31 1.81 22.17
CA GLU A 101 -3.64 0.45 21.67
C GLU A 101 -4.43 0.48 20.35
N ARG A 102 -5.55 1.22 20.32
CA ARG A 102 -6.46 1.18 19.18
C ARG A 102 -5.83 1.74 17.92
N VAL A 103 -5.19 2.89 18.01
CA VAL A 103 -4.53 3.54 16.87
C VAL A 103 -3.37 2.66 16.37
N ALA A 104 -2.53 2.15 17.25
CA ALA A 104 -1.42 1.27 16.90
C ALA A 104 -1.89 0.00 16.18
N LEU A 105 -2.93 -0.67 16.73
CA LEU A 105 -3.52 -1.86 16.10
C LEU A 105 -4.17 -1.55 14.76
N ASN A 106 -4.87 -0.43 14.60
CA ASN A 106 -5.52 -0.06 13.35
C ASN A 106 -4.51 0.03 12.20
N TYR A 107 -3.36 0.67 12.41
CA TYR A 107 -2.28 0.72 11.41
C TYR A 107 -1.69 -0.66 11.15
N LEU A 108 -1.32 -1.40 12.18
CA LEU A 108 -0.69 -2.72 12.04
C LEU A 108 -1.61 -3.72 11.34
N GLN A 109 -2.88 -3.77 11.72
CA GLN A 109 -3.90 -4.64 11.12
C GLN A 109 -4.13 -4.30 9.65
N ARG A 110 -4.25 -3.00 9.32
CA ARG A 110 -4.45 -2.53 7.94
C ARG A 110 -3.26 -2.86 7.06
N MET A 111 -2.06 -2.51 7.49
CA MET A 111 -0.83 -2.75 6.73
C MET A 111 -0.56 -4.23 6.53
N SER A 112 -0.75 -5.05 7.58
CA SER A 112 -0.57 -6.50 7.49
C SER A 112 -1.61 -7.17 6.58
N GLY A 113 -2.85 -6.68 6.57
CA GLY A 113 -3.88 -7.15 5.66
C GLY A 113 -3.52 -6.90 4.20
N ILE A 114 -3.04 -5.69 3.87
CA ILE A 114 -2.56 -5.33 2.54
C ILE A 114 -1.35 -6.18 2.12
N ALA A 115 -0.36 -6.33 3.00
CA ALA A 115 0.82 -7.15 2.73
C ALA A 115 0.46 -8.62 2.51
N THR A 116 -0.48 -9.15 3.27
CA THR A 116 -0.99 -10.52 3.12
C THR A 116 -1.66 -10.72 1.78
N MET A 117 -2.63 -9.88 1.41
CA MET A 117 -3.32 -9.93 0.12
C MET A 117 -2.34 -9.78 -1.04
N THR A 118 -1.42 -8.83 -0.95
CA THR A 118 -0.40 -8.61 -1.97
C THR A 118 0.51 -9.83 -2.12
N SER A 119 0.93 -10.45 -1.02
CA SER A 119 1.75 -11.66 -1.04
C SER A 119 1.03 -12.83 -1.71
N GLU A 120 -0.27 -12.97 -1.49
CA GLU A 120 -1.07 -14.01 -2.15
C GLU A 120 -1.17 -13.81 -3.67
N LEU A 121 -1.41 -12.58 -4.12
CA LEU A 121 -1.51 -12.27 -5.55
C LEU A 121 -0.14 -12.31 -6.25
N SER A 122 0.91 -11.81 -5.61
CA SER A 122 2.28 -11.83 -6.16
C SER A 122 2.80 -13.24 -6.41
N LYS A 123 2.34 -14.25 -5.65
CA LYS A 123 2.72 -15.66 -5.88
C LYS A 123 2.28 -16.16 -7.25
N GLU A 124 1.14 -15.68 -7.77
CA GLU A 124 0.63 -16.09 -9.08
C GLU A 124 1.51 -15.58 -10.24
N LEU A 125 2.30 -14.53 -9.99
CA LEU A 125 3.20 -13.92 -10.99
C LEU A 125 4.66 -14.39 -10.85
N LYS A 126 4.95 -15.25 -9.87
CA LYS A 126 6.32 -15.71 -9.62
C LYS A 126 6.88 -16.49 -10.81
N GLY A 127 8.04 -16.05 -11.33
CA GLY A 127 8.70 -16.64 -12.49
C GLY A 127 8.29 -16.03 -13.84
N TYR A 128 7.37 -15.07 -13.84
CA TYR A 128 6.96 -14.30 -15.02
C TYR A 128 7.54 -12.88 -14.96
N LYS A 129 7.62 -12.22 -16.12
CA LYS A 129 8.09 -10.82 -16.19
C LYS A 129 7.10 -9.81 -15.58
N THR A 130 5.81 -10.16 -15.59
CA THR A 130 4.72 -9.29 -15.14
C THR A 130 4.85 -8.93 -13.66
N LYS A 131 4.81 -7.64 -13.34
CA LYS A 131 4.86 -7.11 -11.98
C LYS A 131 3.51 -6.62 -11.52
N LEU A 132 3.13 -6.97 -10.28
CA LEU A 132 1.92 -6.47 -9.63
C LEU A 132 2.15 -5.07 -9.09
N LEU A 133 1.30 -4.11 -9.47
CA LEU A 133 1.34 -2.72 -9.01
C LEU A 133 0.13 -2.39 -8.13
N ASP A 134 0.35 -1.46 -7.21
CA ASP A 134 -0.74 -0.73 -6.56
C ASP A 134 -1.32 0.37 -7.49
N THR A 135 -2.16 1.23 -6.92
CA THR A 135 -2.72 2.39 -7.60
C THR A 135 -2.78 3.59 -6.65
N ARG A 136 -3.38 4.70 -7.10
CA ARG A 136 -3.73 5.84 -6.24
C ARG A 136 -5.08 5.69 -5.53
N LYS A 137 -5.76 4.55 -5.67
CA LYS A 137 -7.02 4.22 -4.97
C LYS A 137 -6.73 3.81 -3.52
N THR A 138 -6.01 4.65 -2.79
CA THR A 138 -5.68 4.48 -1.38
C THR A 138 -6.69 5.19 -0.48
N THR A 139 -6.82 4.75 0.76
CA THR A 139 -7.55 5.48 1.80
C THR A 139 -6.93 6.87 1.98
N PRO A 140 -7.72 7.96 2.02
CA PRO A 140 -7.18 9.30 2.27
C PRO A 140 -6.27 9.30 3.51
N ASN A 141 -5.13 10.00 3.40
CA ASN A 141 -4.08 10.09 4.41
C ASN A 141 -3.35 8.77 4.76
N MET A 142 -3.77 7.62 4.22
CA MET A 142 -3.13 6.32 4.47
C MET A 142 -2.11 5.91 3.39
N ARG A 143 -1.93 6.70 2.34
CA ARG A 143 -1.10 6.33 1.17
C ARG A 143 0.33 5.90 1.49
N PRO A 144 1.09 6.58 2.37
CA PRO A 144 2.45 6.15 2.69
C PRO A 144 2.49 4.75 3.32
N PHE A 145 1.52 4.43 4.16
CA PHE A 145 1.42 3.15 4.85
C PHE A 145 0.94 2.03 3.91
N GLU A 146 -0.10 2.29 3.12
CA GLU A 146 -0.69 1.30 2.21
C GLU A 146 0.26 0.94 1.06
N LYS A 147 0.94 1.93 0.46
CA LYS A 147 1.94 1.67 -0.59
C LYS A 147 3.18 0.95 -0.06
N TYR A 148 3.62 1.27 1.15
CA TYR A 148 4.68 0.52 1.80
C TYR A 148 4.27 -0.94 2.03
N ALA A 149 3.06 -1.18 2.52
CA ALA A 149 2.54 -2.53 2.76
C ALA A 149 2.46 -3.37 1.46
N VAL A 150 2.14 -2.75 0.33
CA VAL A 150 2.19 -3.43 -0.98
C VAL A 150 3.61 -3.90 -1.30
N THR A 151 4.64 -3.08 -1.05
CA THR A 151 6.03 -3.50 -1.30
C THR A 151 6.49 -4.62 -0.37
N VAL A 152 6.08 -4.58 0.90
CA VAL A 152 6.35 -5.65 1.88
C VAL A 152 5.70 -6.97 1.44
N GLY A 153 4.50 -6.92 0.85
CA GLY A 153 3.82 -8.08 0.29
C GLY A 153 4.42 -8.62 -1.02
N GLY A 154 5.47 -7.98 -1.57
CA GLY A 154 6.13 -8.38 -2.81
C GLY A 154 5.52 -7.77 -4.08
N GLY A 155 4.64 -6.79 -3.96
CA GLY A 155 4.18 -5.95 -5.05
C GLY A 155 5.14 -4.77 -5.31
N HIS A 156 4.76 -3.91 -6.24
CA HIS A 156 5.50 -2.70 -6.60
C HIS A 156 4.57 -1.49 -6.57
N ASN A 157 5.13 -0.30 -6.44
CA ASN A 157 4.36 0.92 -6.44
C ASN A 157 4.21 1.48 -7.86
N HIS A 158 2.99 1.81 -8.24
CA HIS A 158 2.69 2.76 -9.29
C HIS A 158 2.99 4.19 -8.79
N ARG A 159 2.88 5.21 -9.64
CA ARG A 159 3.12 6.62 -9.25
C ARG A 159 2.48 6.93 -7.90
N TYR A 160 3.25 7.60 -7.03
CA TYR A 160 2.82 7.91 -5.68
C TYR A 160 1.72 9.00 -5.67
N ASN A 161 1.90 10.03 -6.51
CA ASN A 161 1.00 11.17 -6.60
C ASN A 161 0.92 11.71 -8.04
N LEU A 162 0.26 12.86 -8.22
CA LEU A 162 0.12 13.50 -9.55
C LEU A 162 1.42 14.08 -10.09
N SER A 163 2.43 14.23 -9.23
CA SER A 163 3.71 14.84 -9.61
C SER A 163 4.76 13.83 -10.07
N ASP A 164 4.58 12.52 -9.84
CA ASP A 164 5.61 11.52 -10.15
C ASP A 164 5.72 11.19 -11.63
N GLY A 165 4.60 11.11 -12.34
CA GLY A 165 4.56 10.77 -13.76
C GLY A 165 3.29 11.24 -14.42
N VAL A 166 3.34 11.38 -15.74
CA VAL A 166 2.18 11.73 -16.55
C VAL A 166 1.33 10.48 -16.77
N MET A 167 0.01 10.60 -16.58
CA MET A 167 -0.97 9.59 -16.97
C MET A 167 -2.13 10.28 -17.65
N LEU A 168 -2.28 10.02 -18.92
CA LEU A 168 -3.32 10.57 -19.78
C LEU A 168 -4.48 9.57 -19.84
N LYS A 169 -5.61 10.00 -19.30
CA LYS A 169 -6.86 9.24 -19.26
C LYS A 169 -7.88 9.85 -20.21
N ASP A 170 -9.02 9.19 -20.39
CA ASP A 170 -10.15 9.60 -21.20
C ASP A 170 -10.42 11.12 -21.18
N ASN A 171 -10.58 11.69 -19.99
CA ASN A 171 -10.86 13.11 -19.79
C ASN A 171 -9.67 14.01 -20.21
N HIS A 172 -8.42 13.57 -20.02
CA HIS A 172 -7.25 14.33 -20.49
C HIS A 172 -7.16 14.30 -22.01
N ILE A 173 -7.39 13.13 -22.61
CA ILE A 173 -7.37 12.91 -24.05
C ILE A 173 -8.48 13.74 -24.73
N GLY A 174 -9.70 13.67 -24.17
CA GLY A 174 -10.83 14.47 -24.66
C GLY A 174 -10.59 15.98 -24.56
N ALA A 175 -10.02 16.45 -23.46
CA ALA A 175 -9.68 17.86 -23.28
C ALA A 175 -8.57 18.35 -24.21
N ALA A 176 -7.61 17.51 -24.59
CA ALA A 176 -6.54 17.83 -25.51
C ALA A 176 -6.94 17.76 -27.01
N GLY A 177 -8.04 17.05 -27.31
CA GLY A 177 -8.52 16.83 -28.68
C GLY A 177 -8.07 15.53 -29.34
N GLY A 178 -7.30 14.67 -28.62
CA GLY A 178 -6.83 13.37 -29.09
C GLY A 178 -5.61 12.88 -28.33
N ILE A 179 -5.23 11.62 -28.55
CA ILE A 179 -4.06 11.00 -27.89
C ILE A 179 -2.77 11.67 -28.38
N LYS A 180 -2.63 11.93 -29.70
CA LYS A 180 -1.42 12.54 -30.27
C LYS A 180 -1.19 13.94 -29.70
N GLU A 181 -2.24 14.74 -29.63
CA GLU A 181 -2.21 16.09 -29.05
C GLU A 181 -1.85 16.02 -27.55
N ALA A 182 -2.51 15.15 -26.79
CA ALA A 182 -2.26 14.99 -25.36
C ALA A 182 -0.81 14.57 -25.06
N VAL A 183 -0.27 13.60 -25.81
CA VAL A 183 1.12 13.15 -25.66
C VAL A 183 2.11 14.24 -26.07
N ALA A 184 1.85 14.97 -27.18
CA ALA A 184 2.71 16.08 -27.60
C ALA A 184 2.76 17.19 -26.54
N MET A 185 1.61 17.60 -26.00
CA MET A 185 1.53 18.60 -24.93
C MET A 185 2.23 18.12 -23.65
N ALA A 186 2.09 16.83 -23.31
CA ALA A 186 2.76 16.24 -22.15
C ALA A 186 4.29 16.22 -22.32
N LYS A 187 4.80 15.90 -23.51
CA LYS A 187 6.24 15.93 -23.82
C LYS A 187 6.85 17.33 -23.75
N ASP A 188 6.10 18.34 -24.15
CA ASP A 188 6.54 19.75 -24.09
C ASP A 188 6.55 20.28 -22.64
N TYR A 189 5.57 19.88 -21.84
CA TYR A 189 5.39 20.40 -20.47
C TYR A 189 6.17 19.62 -19.40
N ALA A 190 6.20 18.30 -19.48
CA ALA A 190 6.75 17.45 -18.41
C ALA A 190 8.28 17.40 -18.48
N PRO A 191 8.98 17.34 -17.32
CA PRO A 191 10.41 17.07 -17.30
C PRO A 191 10.75 15.76 -18.01
N PHE A 192 11.85 15.74 -18.77
CA PHE A 192 12.28 14.60 -19.60
C PHE A 192 12.42 13.27 -18.84
N VAL A 193 12.64 13.30 -17.52
CA VAL A 193 12.80 12.12 -16.67
C VAL A 193 11.46 11.41 -16.36
N ARG A 194 10.32 12.04 -16.67
CA ARG A 194 9.00 11.49 -16.38
C ARG A 194 8.47 10.71 -17.56
N LYS A 195 8.06 9.47 -17.29
CA LYS A 195 7.33 8.66 -18.26
C LYS A 195 5.94 9.21 -18.50
N ILE A 196 5.47 9.04 -19.74
CA ILE A 196 4.11 9.37 -20.19
C ILE A 196 3.37 8.06 -20.40
N GLU A 197 2.37 7.84 -19.60
CA GLU A 197 1.45 6.70 -19.65
C GLU A 197 0.13 7.14 -20.29
N VAL A 198 -0.40 6.32 -21.20
CA VAL A 198 -1.67 6.54 -21.89
C VAL A 198 -2.62 5.37 -21.58
N GLU A 199 -3.79 5.67 -21.04
CA GLU A 199 -4.88 4.72 -20.83
C GLU A 199 -5.64 4.53 -22.14
N THR A 200 -5.79 3.27 -22.59
CA THR A 200 -6.42 2.90 -23.86
C THR A 200 -7.49 1.82 -23.63
N GLU A 201 -8.63 1.94 -24.32
CA GLU A 201 -9.76 1.03 -24.19
C GLU A 201 -9.97 0.14 -25.42
N ASN A 202 -9.25 0.39 -26.53
CA ASN A 202 -9.36 -0.37 -27.77
C ASN A 202 -8.06 -0.31 -28.58
N LEU A 203 -7.98 -1.17 -29.62
CA LEU A 203 -6.78 -1.31 -30.45
C LEU A 203 -6.44 -0.07 -31.29
N ASP A 204 -7.41 0.74 -31.66
CA ASP A 204 -7.14 1.98 -32.41
C ASP A 204 -6.48 3.02 -31.53
N MET A 205 -6.91 3.16 -30.26
CA MET A 205 -6.22 3.99 -29.26
C MET A 205 -4.81 3.49 -28.97
N VAL A 206 -4.61 2.14 -28.91
CA VAL A 206 -3.27 1.54 -28.76
C VAL A 206 -2.34 1.95 -29.91
N LYS A 207 -2.81 1.86 -31.17
CA LYS A 207 -2.03 2.31 -32.34
C LYS A 207 -1.64 3.75 -32.24
N GLU A 208 -2.61 4.61 -31.92
CA GLU A 208 -2.38 6.05 -31.78
C GLU A 208 -1.38 6.37 -30.68
N ALA A 209 -1.49 5.72 -29.50
CA ALA A 209 -0.56 5.87 -28.38
C ALA A 209 0.88 5.44 -28.75
N VAL A 210 1.02 4.33 -29.47
CA VAL A 210 2.32 3.87 -29.99
C VAL A 210 2.90 4.88 -30.96
N GLU A 211 2.11 5.38 -31.93
CA GLU A 211 2.55 6.36 -32.92
C GLU A 211 2.92 7.71 -32.26
N ALA A 212 2.21 8.10 -31.20
CA ALA A 212 2.50 9.29 -30.43
C ALA A 212 3.77 9.14 -29.56
N GLY A 213 4.26 7.90 -29.38
CA GLY A 213 5.45 7.58 -28.59
C GLY A 213 5.21 7.74 -27.10
N ALA A 214 4.13 7.13 -26.60
CA ALA A 214 3.90 6.92 -25.18
C ALA A 214 4.97 5.96 -24.61
N ASP A 215 5.39 6.17 -23.38
CA ASP A 215 6.36 5.29 -22.70
C ASP A 215 5.70 4.05 -22.12
N ILE A 216 4.45 4.19 -21.66
CA ILE A 216 3.64 3.11 -21.07
C ILE A 216 2.25 3.18 -21.71
N ILE A 217 1.71 2.03 -22.10
CA ILE A 217 0.35 1.93 -22.64
C ILE A 217 -0.45 1.03 -21.71
N MET A 218 -1.44 1.62 -21.04
CA MET A 218 -2.37 0.89 -20.16
C MET A 218 -3.54 0.35 -21.01
N LEU A 219 -3.76 -0.95 -20.91
CA LEU A 219 -4.85 -1.70 -21.53
C LEU A 219 -5.98 -1.81 -20.50
N ASP A 220 -6.89 -0.82 -20.50
CA ASP A 220 -7.91 -0.71 -19.47
C ASP A 220 -9.17 -1.51 -19.84
N ASN A 221 -9.57 -2.42 -18.95
CA ASN A 221 -10.75 -3.27 -19.07
C ASN A 221 -10.86 -4.08 -20.39
N MET A 222 -9.76 -4.32 -21.10
CA MET A 222 -9.73 -5.18 -22.29
C MET A 222 -9.89 -6.66 -21.93
N ASP A 223 -10.54 -7.44 -22.80
CA ASP A 223 -10.53 -8.89 -22.69
C ASP A 223 -9.16 -9.48 -23.06
N ASP A 224 -8.97 -10.76 -22.78
CA ASP A 224 -7.68 -11.42 -22.91
C ASP A 224 -7.21 -11.51 -24.37
N GLU A 225 -8.11 -11.68 -25.35
CA GLU A 225 -7.77 -11.76 -26.77
C GLU A 225 -7.36 -10.38 -27.29
N THR A 226 -8.12 -9.33 -26.97
CA THR A 226 -7.79 -7.96 -27.31
C THR A 226 -6.44 -7.52 -26.69
N MET A 227 -6.18 -7.92 -25.43
CA MET A 227 -4.87 -7.66 -24.80
C MET A 227 -3.72 -8.34 -25.52
N LYS A 228 -3.89 -9.60 -25.96
CA LYS A 228 -2.86 -10.33 -26.76
C LYS A 228 -2.55 -9.62 -28.07
N GLU A 229 -3.58 -9.11 -28.74
CA GLU A 229 -3.42 -8.33 -29.97
C GLU A 229 -2.72 -6.99 -29.70
N ALA A 230 -3.12 -6.30 -28.64
CA ALA A 230 -2.49 -5.06 -28.21
C ALA A 230 -1.00 -5.22 -27.90
N VAL A 231 -0.62 -6.27 -27.14
CA VAL A 231 0.79 -6.56 -26.83
C VAL A 231 1.60 -6.83 -28.10
N LYS A 232 1.04 -7.59 -29.06
CA LYS A 232 1.68 -7.81 -30.37
C LYS A 232 1.82 -6.54 -31.18
N LEU A 233 0.79 -5.69 -31.15
CA LEU A 233 0.78 -4.42 -31.85
C LEU A 233 1.80 -3.45 -31.27
N ILE A 234 1.95 -3.39 -29.94
CA ILE A 234 2.93 -2.54 -29.25
C ILE A 234 4.36 -3.01 -29.58
N ASP A 235 4.60 -4.31 -29.66
CA ASP A 235 5.87 -4.95 -30.10
C ASP A 235 7.10 -4.32 -29.43
N GLY A 236 7.05 -4.16 -28.10
CA GLY A 236 8.16 -3.64 -27.29
C GLY A 236 8.48 -2.14 -27.48
N ARG A 237 7.66 -1.38 -28.24
CA ARG A 237 7.83 0.07 -28.43
C ARG A 237 7.43 0.90 -27.23
N ALA A 238 6.62 0.32 -26.33
CA ALA A 238 6.23 0.87 -25.04
C ALA A 238 6.13 -0.25 -24.01
N GLU A 239 6.23 0.07 -22.73
CA GLU A 239 5.86 -0.85 -21.66
C GLU A 239 4.34 -1.04 -21.62
N THR A 240 3.88 -2.21 -21.22
CA THR A 240 2.46 -2.57 -21.23
C THR A 240 1.93 -2.75 -19.82
N GLU A 241 0.78 -2.14 -19.52
CA GLU A 241 0.08 -2.32 -18.25
C GLU A 241 -1.33 -2.85 -18.49
N CYS A 242 -1.75 -3.89 -17.76
CA CYS A 242 -3.13 -4.33 -17.69
C CYS A 242 -3.82 -3.71 -16.48
N SER A 243 -4.99 -3.14 -16.66
CA SER A 243 -5.83 -2.56 -15.61
C SER A 243 -7.28 -3.06 -15.72
N GLY A 244 -7.98 -3.05 -14.58
CA GLY A 244 -9.39 -3.40 -14.48
C GLY A 244 -9.67 -4.87 -14.11
N ASN A 245 -10.56 -5.05 -13.12
CA ASN A 245 -11.09 -6.34 -12.66
C ASN A 245 -10.04 -7.43 -12.40
N VAL A 246 -8.92 -7.08 -11.76
CA VAL A 246 -7.84 -8.01 -11.44
C VAL A 246 -8.23 -8.91 -10.27
N THR A 247 -8.37 -10.21 -10.55
CA THR A 247 -8.57 -11.27 -9.56
C THR A 247 -7.40 -12.25 -9.57
N LYS A 248 -7.32 -13.11 -8.57
CA LYS A 248 -6.29 -14.16 -8.50
C LYS A 248 -6.35 -15.10 -9.71
N GLU A 249 -7.56 -15.45 -10.14
CA GLU A 249 -7.80 -16.31 -11.31
C GLU A 249 -7.35 -15.62 -12.59
N ARG A 250 -7.69 -14.34 -12.75
CA ARG A 250 -7.33 -13.57 -13.95
C ARG A 250 -5.83 -13.33 -14.05
N LEU A 251 -5.11 -13.22 -12.94
CA LEU A 251 -3.65 -13.10 -12.95
C LEU A 251 -2.97 -14.28 -13.66
N LYS A 252 -3.54 -15.50 -13.59
CA LYS A 252 -3.01 -16.67 -14.28
C LYS A 252 -3.09 -16.54 -15.81
N THR A 253 -4.07 -15.85 -16.34
CA THR A 253 -4.18 -15.56 -17.77
C THR A 253 -3.31 -14.37 -18.16
N ILE A 254 -3.35 -13.29 -17.37
CA ILE A 254 -2.57 -12.07 -17.63
C ILE A 254 -1.07 -12.36 -17.74
N ARG A 255 -0.51 -13.19 -16.85
CA ARG A 255 0.92 -13.55 -16.89
C ARG A 255 1.33 -14.28 -18.18
N GLU A 256 0.42 -15.07 -18.77
CA GLU A 256 0.66 -15.78 -20.05
C GLU A 256 0.56 -14.84 -21.26
N ILE A 257 -0.24 -13.77 -21.16
CA ILE A 257 -0.30 -12.71 -22.18
C ILE A 257 1.03 -11.95 -22.24
N GLY A 258 1.70 -11.82 -21.10
CA GLY A 258 3.05 -11.26 -21.02
C GLY A 258 3.09 -9.72 -21.06
N VAL A 259 2.12 -9.06 -20.43
CA VAL A 259 2.24 -7.63 -20.10
C VAL A 259 3.37 -7.41 -19.09
N ASP A 260 3.91 -6.18 -19.06
CA ASP A 260 4.99 -5.85 -18.13
C ASP A 260 4.47 -5.58 -16.72
N TYR A 261 3.28 -4.98 -16.62
CA TYR A 261 2.65 -4.61 -15.37
C TYR A 261 1.17 -5.01 -15.31
N VAL A 262 0.69 -5.23 -14.11
CA VAL A 262 -0.74 -5.35 -13.81
C VAL A 262 -1.06 -4.54 -12.57
N SER A 263 -1.91 -3.52 -12.70
CA SER A 263 -2.32 -2.67 -11.58
C SER A 263 -3.62 -3.15 -10.95
N CYS A 264 -3.60 -3.25 -9.62
CA CYS A 264 -4.71 -3.77 -8.83
C CYS A 264 -5.08 -2.81 -7.71
N GLY A 265 -6.17 -2.04 -7.89
CA GLY A 265 -6.67 -1.13 -6.86
C GLY A 265 -7.17 -1.85 -5.61
N ALA A 266 -7.64 -3.09 -5.75
CA ALA A 266 -8.15 -3.88 -4.63
C ALA A 266 -7.12 -4.12 -3.52
N LEU A 267 -5.82 -4.09 -3.85
CA LEU A 267 -4.74 -4.19 -2.87
C LEU A 267 -4.86 -3.15 -1.75
N THR A 268 -5.37 -1.97 -2.07
CA THR A 268 -5.47 -0.86 -1.12
C THR A 268 -6.91 -0.51 -0.74
N HIS A 269 -7.88 -0.58 -1.65
CA HIS A 269 -9.26 -0.21 -1.30
C HIS A 269 -10.12 -1.37 -0.78
N SER A 270 -9.73 -2.64 -0.98
CA SER A 270 -10.55 -3.82 -0.62
C SER A 270 -9.80 -4.89 0.17
N ALA A 271 -8.52 -4.69 0.50
CA ALA A 271 -7.81 -5.64 1.35
C ALA A 271 -8.46 -5.72 2.74
N PRO A 272 -8.80 -6.91 3.24
CA PRO A 272 -9.27 -7.08 4.61
C PRO A 272 -8.15 -6.74 5.60
N ILE A 273 -8.51 -6.27 6.78
CA ILE A 273 -7.56 -6.14 7.89
C ILE A 273 -7.15 -7.52 8.40
N MET A 274 -5.94 -7.65 8.92
CA MET A 274 -5.48 -8.84 9.60
C MET A 274 -5.87 -8.78 11.08
N ASP A 275 -6.43 -9.87 11.63
CA ASP A 275 -6.85 -9.89 13.04
C ASP A 275 -5.63 -10.03 13.96
N ILE A 276 -5.36 -8.98 14.73
CA ILE A 276 -4.26 -8.85 15.70
C ILE A 276 -4.81 -8.20 16.96
N SER A 277 -4.31 -8.57 18.13
CA SER A 277 -4.74 -7.96 19.40
C SER A 277 -3.62 -7.87 20.43
N LEU A 278 -3.71 -6.86 21.29
CA LEU A 278 -2.97 -6.78 22.54
C LEU A 278 -3.73 -7.52 23.64
N LYS A 279 -3.02 -8.34 24.43
CA LYS A 279 -3.60 -9.19 25.48
C LYS A 279 -2.67 -9.29 26.69
N ASN A 280 -3.27 -9.64 27.82
CA ASN A 280 -2.53 -9.91 29.04
C ASN A 280 -1.72 -8.72 29.56
N LEU A 281 -2.30 -7.50 29.47
CA LEU A 281 -1.71 -6.33 30.10
C LEU A 281 -1.62 -6.57 31.61
N HIS A 282 -0.44 -6.39 32.18
CA HIS A 282 -0.23 -6.47 33.61
C HIS A 282 0.88 -5.50 34.06
N PRO A 283 0.80 -5.01 35.31
CA PRO A 283 1.88 -4.24 35.90
C PRO A 283 3.15 -5.05 36.07
N VAL A 284 4.31 -4.40 35.89
CA VAL A 284 5.62 -4.95 36.26
C VAL A 284 6.19 -4.15 37.42
N GLU A 285 7.02 -4.82 38.25
CA GLU A 285 7.66 -4.21 39.41
C GLU A 285 8.79 -3.24 39.02
#